data_8b99122503d0a6f71b434a5420387151
#
_entry.id   8b99122503d0a6f71b434a5420387151
#
_cell.length_a   1.000
_cell.length_b   1.000
_cell.length_c   1.000
_cell.angle_alpha   90.00
_cell.angle_beta   90.00
_cell.angle_gamma   90.00
#
_symmetry.space_group_name_H-M   'P 1'
#
loop_
_entity.id
_entity.type
_entity.pdbx_description
1 polymer ?
#
loop_
_entity_poly.entity_id
_entity_poly.type
_entity_poly.pdbx_seq_one_letter_code
_entity_poly.pdbx_strand_id
1 'polypeptide(L)'
;MEKVIIIRYGEIFLKGKNRDYFESLLIKNIKQALSGLKFDFTRSQGRYFIENFDIDDEPEFVDRLKKIFGIYSFSIAYKVETKANEDFCDVRDCIKALALKTQEETLLKAPKFRVTVKRADKRIPLASYEIAAKLGGVVLANTSFTVDLKDFDYDFLVDMRESGYSFVYSDVIQGAGGLPVGCSSKGLMLLSGGIDSPVAAYMMAKRGMKLCAIHFCSPPYTSEKAKEKVVELRNIVEKYATDVKLYIVPFTEIQMEIHRVCPAEFMITIMRRFMMRIASVSYTHLRAHETGRNLV
;
A
#
# COMPACT_ATOMS: atom_id res chain seq x y z
N MET A 1 -23.86 11.30 5.87
CA MET A 1 -23.32 10.14 5.18
C MET A 1 -21.98 9.78 5.84
N GLU A 2 -21.82 8.54 6.25
CA GLU A 2 -20.58 8.05 6.87
C GLU A 2 -19.53 7.82 5.80
N LYS A 3 -18.33 8.41 5.95
CA LYS A 3 -17.18 8.10 5.08
C LYS A 3 -16.45 6.88 5.59
N VAL A 4 -16.05 6.00 4.67
CA VAL A 4 -15.27 4.80 4.98
C VAL A 4 -14.17 4.61 3.92
N ILE A 5 -13.07 3.96 4.29
CA ILE A 5 -12.03 3.59 3.34
C ILE A 5 -12.14 2.10 3.05
N ILE A 6 -12.35 1.74 1.79
CA ILE A 6 -12.43 0.35 1.33
C ILE A 6 -11.07 -0.06 0.78
N ILE A 7 -10.43 -1.05 1.40
CA ILE A 7 -9.12 -1.56 0.98
C ILE A 7 -9.30 -2.90 0.26
N ARG A 8 -8.62 -3.02 -0.88
CA ARG A 8 -8.61 -4.22 -1.72
C ARG A 8 -7.18 -4.74 -1.83
N TYR A 9 -6.99 -6.02 -1.59
CA TYR A 9 -5.72 -6.69 -1.83
C TYR A 9 -5.78 -7.52 -3.12
N GLY A 10 -4.62 -7.74 -3.75
CA GLY A 10 -4.51 -8.40 -5.04
C GLY A 10 -4.02 -9.84 -4.94
N GLU A 11 -2.71 -10.06 -5.02
CA GLU A 11 -2.06 -11.38 -5.10
C GLU A 11 -2.39 -12.33 -3.94
N ILE A 12 -2.83 -11.81 -2.81
CA ILE A 12 -3.21 -12.62 -1.63
C ILE A 12 -4.37 -13.58 -1.96
N PHE A 13 -5.28 -13.20 -2.86
CA PHE A 13 -6.37 -14.09 -3.31
C PHE A 13 -5.87 -15.41 -3.89
N LEU A 14 -4.68 -15.40 -4.49
CA LEU A 14 -4.09 -16.55 -5.16
C LEU A 14 -3.36 -17.51 -4.20
N LYS A 15 -3.29 -17.20 -2.89
CA LYS A 15 -2.50 -17.96 -1.91
C LYS A 15 -3.18 -19.22 -1.36
N GLY A 16 -4.39 -19.55 -1.82
CA GLY A 16 -5.09 -20.77 -1.45
C GLY A 16 -5.18 -20.97 0.07
N LYS A 17 -4.73 -22.12 0.58
CA LYS A 17 -4.76 -22.48 2.01
C LYS A 17 -3.93 -21.55 2.91
N ASN A 18 -2.95 -20.84 2.37
CA ASN A 18 -2.09 -19.93 3.13
C ASN A 18 -2.67 -18.49 3.19
N ARG A 19 -3.84 -18.24 2.62
CA ARG A 19 -4.44 -16.91 2.52
C ARG A 19 -4.58 -16.22 3.86
N ASP A 20 -5.05 -16.92 4.88
CA ASP A 20 -5.26 -16.34 6.22
C ASP A 20 -3.96 -15.80 6.84
N TYR A 21 -2.84 -16.48 6.63
CA TYR A 21 -1.53 -16.00 7.05
C TYR A 21 -1.18 -14.66 6.39
N PHE A 22 -1.31 -14.56 5.06
CA PHE A 22 -1.02 -13.33 4.32
C PHE A 22 -1.96 -12.18 4.70
N GLU A 23 -3.25 -12.48 4.89
CA GLU A 23 -4.24 -11.49 5.32
C GLU A 23 -3.94 -10.97 6.73
N SER A 24 -3.63 -11.86 7.68
CA SER A 24 -3.28 -11.49 9.06
C SER A 24 -2.05 -10.59 9.10
N LEU A 25 -1.05 -10.90 8.26
CA LEU A 25 0.15 -10.09 8.16
C LEU A 25 -0.13 -8.73 7.52
N LEU A 26 -0.96 -8.67 6.46
CA LEU A 26 -1.35 -7.40 5.85
C LEU A 26 -2.11 -6.52 6.85
N ILE A 27 -3.05 -7.09 7.60
CA ILE A 27 -3.79 -6.37 8.66
C ILE A 27 -2.83 -5.80 9.70
N LYS A 28 -1.85 -6.60 10.14
CA LYS A 28 -0.81 -6.14 11.07
C LYS A 28 -0.04 -4.95 10.50
N ASN A 29 0.39 -5.05 9.24
CA ASN A 29 1.16 -3.99 8.57
C ASN A 29 0.32 -2.72 8.40
N ILE A 30 -0.96 -2.83 8.05
CA ILE A 30 -1.89 -1.70 7.97
C ILE A 30 -2.01 -1.01 9.34
N LYS A 31 -2.31 -1.77 10.40
CA LYS A 31 -2.45 -1.21 11.76
C LYS A 31 -1.16 -0.56 12.26
N GLN A 32 -0.01 -1.13 11.93
CA GLN A 32 1.30 -0.54 12.26
C GLN A 32 1.55 0.76 11.50
N ALA A 33 1.28 0.80 10.20
CA ALA A 33 1.47 1.98 9.37
C ALA A 33 0.52 3.12 9.75
N LEU A 34 -0.68 2.81 10.22
CA LEU A 34 -1.68 3.76 10.67
C LEU A 34 -1.61 4.07 12.19
N SER A 35 -0.54 3.65 12.86
CA SER A 35 -0.38 3.93 14.29
C SER A 35 -0.42 5.43 14.57
N GLY A 36 -1.12 5.80 15.66
CA GLY A 36 -1.35 7.20 16.05
C GLY A 36 -2.63 7.82 15.47
N LEU A 37 -3.25 7.21 14.46
CA LEU A 37 -4.57 7.61 13.97
C LEU A 37 -5.68 6.83 14.71
N LYS A 38 -6.84 7.45 14.86
CA LYS A 38 -8.03 6.81 15.45
C LYS A 38 -8.93 6.29 14.33
N PHE A 39 -9.30 5.02 14.40
CA PHE A 39 -10.18 4.38 13.43
C PHE A 39 -10.66 3.01 13.92
N ASP A 40 -11.78 2.55 13.39
CA ASP A 40 -12.23 1.18 13.50
C ASP A 40 -11.82 0.41 12.24
N PHE A 41 -11.39 -0.84 12.44
CA PHE A 41 -10.97 -1.70 11.36
C PHE A 41 -11.83 -2.95 11.29
N THR A 42 -12.55 -3.11 10.18
CA THR A 42 -13.42 -4.28 9.96
C THR A 42 -13.00 -5.06 8.72
N ARG A 43 -13.33 -6.36 8.72
CA ARG A 43 -13.06 -7.29 7.60
C ARG A 43 -14.38 -7.93 7.17
N SER A 44 -14.72 -7.80 5.90
CA SER A 44 -15.90 -8.44 5.34
C SER A 44 -15.68 -8.84 3.88
N GLN A 45 -16.06 -10.07 3.53
CA GLN A 45 -16.12 -10.57 2.14
C GLN A 45 -14.88 -10.25 1.30
N GLY A 46 -13.67 -10.50 1.86
CA GLY A 46 -12.40 -10.30 1.15
C GLY A 46 -11.98 -8.84 0.95
N ARG A 47 -12.50 -7.94 1.76
CA ARG A 47 -12.10 -6.53 1.82
C ARG A 47 -11.89 -6.09 3.25
N TYR A 48 -11.13 -5.02 3.42
CA TYR A 48 -10.97 -4.34 4.70
C TYR A 48 -11.62 -2.98 4.63
N PHE A 49 -12.17 -2.55 5.76
CA PHE A 49 -12.82 -1.26 5.91
C PHE A 49 -12.18 -0.53 7.07
N ILE A 50 -11.92 0.76 6.87
CA ILE A 50 -11.56 1.71 7.92
C ILE A 50 -12.76 2.61 8.10
N GLU A 51 -13.30 2.64 9.31
CA GLU A 51 -14.53 3.32 9.69
C GLU A 51 -14.25 4.23 10.90
N ASN A 52 -15.15 5.17 11.21
CA ASN A 52 -15.07 6.03 12.38
C ASN A 52 -13.73 6.78 12.53
N PHE A 53 -13.21 7.30 11.43
CA PHE A 53 -12.00 8.11 11.41
C PHE A 53 -12.34 9.61 11.27
N ASP A 54 -11.42 10.48 11.72
CA ASP A 54 -11.57 11.91 11.54
C ASP A 54 -11.35 12.26 10.05
N ILE A 55 -12.26 13.09 9.50
CA ILE A 55 -12.20 13.51 8.09
C ILE A 55 -10.94 14.35 7.82
N ASP A 56 -10.45 15.09 8.80
CA ASP A 56 -9.23 15.88 8.68
C ASP A 56 -7.98 15.00 8.52
N ASP A 57 -8.03 13.77 9.02
CA ASP A 57 -6.96 12.78 8.88
C ASP A 57 -6.98 12.04 7.51
N GLU A 58 -8.01 12.25 6.67
CA GLU A 58 -8.15 11.55 5.37
C GLU A 58 -6.90 11.64 4.48
N PRO A 59 -6.24 12.80 4.32
CA PRO A 59 -5.02 12.91 3.52
C PRO A 59 -3.87 12.02 4.05
N GLU A 60 -3.75 11.91 5.38
CA GLU A 60 -2.74 11.09 6.04
C GLU A 60 -3.02 9.59 5.84
N PHE A 61 -4.29 9.16 5.94
CA PHE A 61 -4.70 7.80 5.60
C PHE A 61 -4.31 7.46 4.16
N VAL A 62 -4.62 8.35 3.22
CA VAL A 62 -4.31 8.17 1.80
C VAL A 62 -2.80 8.06 1.56
N ASP A 63 -2.00 8.93 2.17
CA ASP A 63 -0.54 8.92 2.01
C ASP A 63 0.09 7.63 2.57
N ARG A 64 -0.33 7.19 3.74
CA ARG A 64 0.19 5.98 4.39
C ARG A 64 -0.27 4.71 3.67
N LEU A 65 -1.56 4.60 3.30
CA LEU A 65 -2.10 3.43 2.61
C LEU A 65 -1.46 3.19 1.24
N LYS A 66 -1.11 4.25 0.51
CA LYS A 66 -0.38 4.16 -0.78
C LYS A 66 0.97 3.46 -0.66
N LYS A 67 1.57 3.45 0.53
CA LYS A 67 2.92 2.92 0.77
C LYS A 67 2.94 1.48 1.30
N ILE A 68 1.79 0.88 1.61
CA ILE A 68 1.71 -0.47 2.19
C ILE A 68 1.70 -1.53 1.09
N PHE A 69 2.74 -2.36 1.06
CA PHE A 69 2.76 -3.53 0.17
C PHE A 69 1.70 -4.55 0.56
N GLY A 70 1.03 -5.09 -0.46
CA GLY A 70 -0.12 -5.98 -0.31
C GLY A 70 -1.45 -5.28 -0.59
N ILE A 71 -1.54 -3.96 -0.47
CA ILE A 71 -2.71 -3.19 -0.89
C ILE A 71 -2.64 -2.99 -2.40
N TYR A 72 -3.63 -3.52 -3.12
CA TYR A 72 -3.77 -3.34 -4.57
C TYR A 72 -4.38 -1.98 -4.89
N SER A 73 -5.51 -1.67 -4.26
CA SER A 73 -6.19 -0.38 -4.38
C SER A 73 -7.06 -0.11 -3.15
N PHE A 74 -7.42 1.14 -2.96
CA PHE A 74 -8.40 1.54 -1.97
C PHE A 74 -9.25 2.70 -2.50
N SER A 75 -10.37 2.96 -1.84
CA SER A 75 -11.31 4.02 -2.22
C SER A 75 -11.86 4.68 -0.97
N ILE A 76 -12.04 5.99 -1.02
CA ILE A 76 -12.84 6.72 -0.06
C ILE A 76 -14.29 6.57 -0.52
N ALA A 77 -15.13 5.95 0.28
CA ALA A 77 -16.51 5.65 -0.07
C ALA A 77 -17.49 6.22 0.96
N TYR A 78 -18.69 6.46 0.53
CA TYR A 78 -19.82 6.76 1.41
C TYR A 78 -20.59 5.47 1.69
N LYS A 79 -20.77 5.13 2.95
CA LYS A 79 -21.57 4.00 3.43
C LYS A 79 -22.99 4.44 3.66
N VAL A 80 -23.94 3.79 3.02
CA VAL A 80 -25.37 4.06 3.11
C VAL A 80 -26.16 2.76 3.16
N GLU A 81 -27.38 2.80 3.71
CA GLU A 81 -28.27 1.65 3.67
C GLU A 81 -28.74 1.36 2.23
N THR A 82 -28.89 0.08 1.89
CA THR A 82 -29.25 -0.30 0.52
C THR A 82 -30.72 0.00 0.21
N LYS A 83 -31.64 -0.22 1.16
CA LYS A 83 -33.09 0.05 1.06
C LYS A 83 -33.70 -0.34 -0.29
N ALA A 84 -33.49 -1.58 -0.72
CA ALA A 84 -33.97 -2.07 -2.02
C ALA A 84 -35.49 -1.98 -2.19
N ASN A 85 -36.26 -2.14 -1.10
CA ASN A 85 -37.72 -2.03 -1.09
C ASN A 85 -38.21 -0.59 -1.21
N GLU A 86 -37.36 0.40 -0.96
CA GLU A 86 -37.63 1.82 -1.07
C GLU A 86 -36.95 2.46 -2.30
N ASP A 87 -36.80 1.70 -3.36
CA ASP A 87 -36.16 2.10 -4.64
C ASP A 87 -34.76 2.69 -4.45
N PHE A 88 -34.00 2.14 -3.51
CA PHE A 88 -32.60 2.54 -3.20
C PHE A 88 -32.47 4.03 -2.81
N CYS A 89 -33.44 4.59 -2.08
CA CYS A 89 -33.50 6.03 -1.80
C CYS A 89 -32.16 6.59 -1.26
N ASP A 90 -31.55 5.97 -0.25
CA ASP A 90 -30.29 6.44 0.34
C ASP A 90 -29.11 6.35 -0.63
N VAL A 91 -29.08 5.31 -1.48
CA VAL A 91 -28.07 5.15 -2.54
C VAL A 91 -28.23 6.22 -3.62
N ARG A 92 -29.49 6.53 -4.01
CA ARG A 92 -29.81 7.59 -4.97
C ARG A 92 -29.41 8.97 -4.47
N ASP A 93 -29.71 9.28 -3.23
CA ASP A 93 -29.31 10.55 -2.60
C ASP A 93 -27.78 10.66 -2.48
N CYS A 94 -27.12 9.57 -2.15
CA CYS A 94 -25.67 9.52 -2.06
C CYS A 94 -24.99 9.72 -3.41
N ILE A 95 -25.42 9.01 -4.46
CA ILE A 95 -24.82 9.18 -5.79
C ILE A 95 -25.09 10.55 -6.37
N LYS A 96 -26.29 11.13 -6.11
CA LYS A 96 -26.61 12.52 -6.47
C LYS A 96 -25.64 13.50 -5.82
N ALA A 97 -25.43 13.39 -4.50
CA ALA A 97 -24.51 14.27 -3.77
C ALA A 97 -23.07 14.12 -4.28
N LEU A 98 -22.61 12.89 -4.53
CA LEU A 98 -21.29 12.63 -5.07
C LEU A 98 -21.13 13.21 -6.48
N ALA A 99 -22.11 13.06 -7.35
CA ALA A 99 -22.07 13.57 -8.71
C ALA A 99 -22.07 15.11 -8.76
N LEU A 100 -22.86 15.76 -7.90
CA LEU A 100 -22.85 17.23 -7.78
C LEU A 100 -21.48 17.73 -7.30
N LYS A 101 -20.90 17.10 -6.27
CA LYS A 101 -19.56 17.43 -5.79
C LYS A 101 -18.51 17.26 -6.90
N THR A 102 -18.57 16.15 -7.64
CA THR A 102 -17.65 15.89 -8.76
C THR A 102 -17.81 16.95 -9.85
N GLN A 103 -19.04 17.41 -10.11
CA GLN A 103 -19.30 18.49 -11.08
C GLN A 103 -18.71 19.83 -10.64
N GLU A 104 -18.72 20.14 -9.34
CA GLU A 104 -18.10 21.36 -8.80
C GLU A 104 -16.57 21.33 -8.88
N GLU A 105 -15.97 20.14 -8.72
CA GLU A 105 -14.52 19.94 -8.72
C GLU A 105 -13.92 19.75 -10.12
N THR A 106 -14.74 19.36 -11.12
CA THR A 106 -14.25 19.10 -12.47
C THR A 106 -13.97 20.36 -13.27
N LEU A 107 -12.87 20.34 -14.03
CA LEU A 107 -12.53 21.38 -15.00
C LEU A 107 -13.06 21.10 -16.42
N LEU A 108 -13.70 19.94 -16.62
CA LEU A 108 -14.22 19.52 -17.92
C LEU A 108 -15.55 20.25 -18.23
N LYS A 109 -15.70 20.74 -19.46
CA LYS A 109 -16.93 21.44 -19.88
C LYS A 109 -18.13 20.51 -20.10
N ALA A 110 -17.87 19.26 -20.53
CA ALA A 110 -18.88 18.26 -20.79
C ALA A 110 -18.37 16.87 -20.35
N PRO A 111 -18.27 16.63 -19.04
CA PRO A 111 -17.69 15.39 -18.53
C PRO A 111 -18.62 14.22 -18.85
N LYS A 112 -17.99 13.11 -19.21
CA LYS A 112 -18.65 11.84 -19.50
C LYS A 112 -18.60 10.94 -18.27
N PHE A 113 -19.66 10.21 -18.03
CA PHE A 113 -19.71 9.29 -16.90
C PHE A 113 -20.34 7.96 -17.24
N ARG A 114 -20.07 6.99 -16.39
CA ARG A 114 -20.86 5.75 -16.27
C ARG A 114 -21.13 5.45 -14.80
N VAL A 115 -22.11 4.58 -14.57
CA VAL A 115 -22.37 4.00 -13.25
C VAL A 115 -22.09 2.51 -13.30
N THR A 116 -21.22 2.04 -12.42
CA THR A 116 -20.87 0.62 -12.29
C THR A 116 -21.42 0.07 -10.97
N VAL A 117 -22.36 -0.89 -11.05
CA VAL A 117 -22.96 -1.52 -9.87
C VAL A 117 -22.41 -2.93 -9.69
N LYS A 118 -21.82 -3.18 -8.51
CA LYS A 118 -21.44 -4.52 -8.04
C LYS A 118 -22.42 -4.99 -6.99
N ARG A 119 -23.20 -6.02 -7.34
CA ARG A 119 -24.21 -6.60 -6.46
C ARG A 119 -23.70 -7.92 -5.90
N ALA A 120 -23.22 -7.91 -4.65
CA ALA A 120 -22.89 -9.12 -3.91
C ALA A 120 -24.16 -9.77 -3.32
N ASP A 121 -25.12 -8.97 -2.90
CA ASP A 121 -26.41 -9.46 -2.39
C ASP A 121 -27.34 -9.91 -3.53
N LYS A 122 -27.49 -11.20 -3.70
CA LYS A 122 -28.35 -11.79 -4.72
C LYS A 122 -29.85 -11.73 -4.39
N ARG A 123 -30.22 -11.36 -3.16
CA ARG A 123 -31.63 -11.19 -2.73
C ARG A 123 -32.26 -9.95 -3.36
N ILE A 124 -31.47 -8.99 -3.80
CA ILE A 124 -31.95 -7.80 -4.52
C ILE A 124 -32.51 -8.28 -5.88
N PRO A 125 -33.79 -8.01 -6.20
CA PRO A 125 -34.44 -8.60 -7.39
C PRO A 125 -33.94 -8.02 -8.72
N LEU A 126 -33.44 -6.78 -8.72
CA LEU A 126 -32.98 -6.10 -9.94
C LEU A 126 -31.57 -6.53 -10.33
N ALA A 127 -31.30 -6.65 -11.61
CA ALA A 127 -29.97 -6.90 -12.13
C ALA A 127 -29.05 -5.65 -11.98
N SER A 128 -27.74 -5.88 -11.92
CA SER A 128 -26.78 -4.77 -11.72
C SER A 128 -26.88 -3.68 -12.80
N TYR A 129 -27.18 -4.04 -14.05
CA TYR A 129 -27.33 -3.07 -15.14
C TYR A 129 -28.61 -2.25 -15.01
N GLU A 130 -29.71 -2.83 -14.49
CA GLU A 130 -30.97 -2.12 -14.25
C GLU A 130 -30.81 -1.07 -13.13
N ILE A 131 -30.12 -1.46 -12.04
CA ILE A 131 -29.80 -0.54 -10.96
C ILE A 131 -28.87 0.58 -11.49
N ALA A 132 -27.87 0.22 -12.29
CA ALA A 132 -26.96 1.20 -12.89
C ALA A 132 -27.70 2.21 -13.79
N ALA A 133 -28.68 1.75 -14.58
CA ALA A 133 -29.49 2.63 -15.40
C ALA A 133 -30.34 3.59 -14.55
N LYS A 134 -30.98 3.08 -13.48
CA LYS A 134 -31.76 3.94 -12.55
C LYS A 134 -30.88 4.99 -11.89
N LEU A 135 -29.72 4.62 -11.36
CA LEU A 135 -28.77 5.52 -10.71
C LEU A 135 -28.15 6.50 -11.71
N GLY A 136 -27.85 6.06 -12.93
CA GLY A 136 -27.42 6.91 -14.03
C GLY A 136 -28.43 7.99 -14.39
N GLY A 137 -29.73 7.64 -14.38
CA GLY A 137 -30.83 8.60 -14.54
C GLY A 137 -30.84 9.69 -13.46
N VAL A 138 -30.49 9.34 -12.23
CA VAL A 138 -30.35 10.32 -11.13
C VAL A 138 -29.21 11.30 -11.40
N VAL A 139 -28.06 10.83 -11.87
CA VAL A 139 -26.93 11.69 -12.23
C VAL A 139 -27.31 12.62 -13.39
N LEU A 140 -27.89 12.10 -14.47
CA LEU A 140 -28.32 12.89 -15.62
C LEU A 140 -29.33 13.98 -15.26
N ALA A 141 -30.27 13.67 -14.37
CA ALA A 141 -31.32 14.63 -13.98
C ALA A 141 -30.78 15.78 -13.11
N ASN A 142 -29.60 15.65 -12.49
CA ASN A 142 -29.08 16.61 -11.52
C ASN A 142 -27.75 17.25 -11.93
N THR A 143 -27.11 16.81 -13.01
CA THR A 143 -25.80 17.31 -13.45
C THR A 143 -25.81 17.59 -14.96
N SER A 144 -24.75 18.25 -15.45
CA SER A 144 -24.50 18.46 -16.88
C SER A 144 -23.71 17.31 -17.54
N PHE A 145 -23.51 16.20 -16.83
CA PHE A 145 -22.74 15.05 -17.32
C PHE A 145 -23.48 14.33 -18.45
N THR A 146 -22.73 13.71 -19.35
CA THR A 146 -23.24 12.86 -20.43
C THR A 146 -22.82 11.42 -20.22
N VAL A 147 -23.68 10.46 -20.62
CA VAL A 147 -23.36 9.03 -20.45
C VAL A 147 -22.48 8.54 -21.58
N ASP A 148 -21.36 7.92 -21.23
CA ASP A 148 -20.56 7.12 -22.14
C ASP A 148 -20.02 5.88 -21.39
N LEU A 149 -20.43 4.69 -21.83
CA LEU A 149 -20.09 3.44 -21.15
C LEU A 149 -18.66 2.96 -21.47
N LYS A 150 -18.03 3.49 -22.52
CA LYS A 150 -16.70 3.06 -22.99
C LYS A 150 -15.64 4.11 -22.74
N ASP A 151 -15.93 5.35 -23.12
CA ASP A 151 -15.02 6.50 -23.03
C ASP A 151 -15.58 7.49 -22.00
N PHE A 152 -15.28 7.27 -20.74
CA PHE A 152 -15.81 8.05 -19.62
C PHE A 152 -14.67 8.69 -18.79
N ASP A 153 -14.94 9.86 -18.26
CA ASP A 153 -14.04 10.57 -17.35
C ASP A 153 -14.26 10.12 -15.91
N TYR A 154 -15.51 9.80 -15.54
CA TYR A 154 -15.89 9.40 -14.18
C TYR A 154 -16.66 8.08 -14.18
N ASP A 155 -16.26 7.17 -13.27
CA ASP A 155 -16.99 5.94 -12.98
C ASP A 155 -17.59 6.02 -11.57
N PHE A 156 -18.88 6.23 -11.45
CA PHE A 156 -19.58 6.17 -10.17
C PHE A 156 -19.83 4.69 -9.81
N LEU A 157 -19.07 4.21 -8.84
CA LEU A 157 -19.14 2.81 -8.40
C LEU A 157 -20.06 2.66 -7.20
N VAL A 158 -20.95 1.66 -7.29
CA VAL A 158 -21.84 1.27 -6.20
C VAL A 158 -21.62 -0.20 -5.88
N ASP A 159 -21.17 -0.50 -4.66
CA ASP A 159 -20.88 -1.85 -4.20
C ASP A 159 -21.91 -2.27 -3.14
N MET A 160 -22.93 -3.03 -3.55
CA MET A 160 -24.04 -3.48 -2.70
C MET A 160 -23.66 -4.81 -2.02
N ARG A 161 -23.70 -4.82 -0.67
CA ARG A 161 -23.28 -5.95 0.14
C ARG A 161 -24.43 -6.66 0.82
N GLU A 162 -24.23 -7.93 1.16
CA GLU A 162 -25.18 -8.77 1.90
C GLU A 162 -25.47 -8.25 3.32
N SER A 163 -24.61 -7.38 3.85
CA SER A 163 -24.79 -6.68 5.13
C SER A 163 -25.94 -5.68 5.13
N GLY A 164 -26.59 -5.43 3.99
CA GLY A 164 -27.64 -4.42 3.85
C GLY A 164 -27.09 -3.01 3.61
N TYR A 165 -25.78 -2.84 3.50
CA TYR A 165 -25.13 -1.57 3.18
C TYR A 165 -24.62 -1.52 1.75
N SER A 166 -24.64 -0.34 1.18
CA SER A 166 -24.05 0.00 -0.12
C SER A 166 -22.93 1.02 0.07
N PHE A 167 -21.89 0.89 -0.73
CA PHE A 167 -20.75 1.79 -0.73
C PHE A 167 -20.68 2.51 -2.06
N VAL A 168 -20.73 3.85 -2.03
CA VAL A 168 -20.75 4.73 -3.22
C VAL A 168 -19.45 5.52 -3.27
N TYR A 169 -18.73 5.46 -4.39
CA TYR A 169 -17.45 6.14 -4.59
C TYR A 169 -17.17 6.36 -6.09
N SER A 170 -16.32 7.33 -6.41
CA SER A 170 -15.87 7.62 -7.79
C SER A 170 -14.41 7.28 -8.01
N ASP A 171 -13.59 7.34 -6.96
CA ASP A 171 -12.15 7.22 -7.09
C ASP A 171 -11.63 5.86 -6.64
N VAL A 172 -10.72 5.31 -7.45
CA VAL A 172 -9.98 4.10 -7.10
C VAL A 172 -8.49 4.44 -7.05
N ILE A 173 -7.98 4.64 -5.85
CA ILE A 173 -6.58 4.99 -5.60
C ILE A 173 -5.74 3.71 -5.65
N GLN A 174 -4.70 3.71 -6.47
CA GLN A 174 -3.79 2.58 -6.57
C GLN A 174 -2.87 2.50 -5.35
N GLY A 175 -2.74 1.31 -4.78
CA GLY A 175 -1.79 1.01 -3.72
C GLY A 175 -0.44 0.57 -4.27
N ALA A 176 0.51 0.25 -3.38
CA ALA A 176 1.84 -0.24 -3.75
C ALA A 176 1.83 -1.63 -4.39
N GLY A 177 0.76 -2.40 -4.23
CA GLY A 177 0.63 -3.77 -4.73
C GLY A 177 1.62 -4.74 -4.05
N GLY A 178 1.92 -5.86 -4.69
CA GLY A 178 2.86 -6.84 -4.18
C GLY A 178 2.33 -7.67 -3.02
N LEU A 179 3.24 -8.14 -2.16
CA LEU A 179 2.95 -9.00 -1.01
C LEU A 179 3.23 -8.27 0.31
N PRO A 180 2.52 -8.60 1.39
CA PRO A 180 2.79 -8.01 2.71
C PRO A 180 4.22 -8.23 3.15
N VAL A 181 4.90 -7.18 3.63
CA VAL A 181 6.26 -7.28 4.17
C VAL A 181 6.28 -8.25 5.34
N GLY A 182 7.24 -9.17 5.34
CA GLY A 182 7.41 -10.21 6.35
C GLY A 182 6.79 -11.56 5.98
N CYS A 183 6.09 -11.68 4.83
CA CYS A 183 5.58 -12.98 4.37
C CYS A 183 6.64 -13.86 3.69
N SER A 184 7.80 -13.29 3.38
CA SER A 184 8.96 -14.01 2.84
C SER A 184 10.13 -13.96 3.85
N SER A 185 11.25 -14.55 3.49
CA SER A 185 12.47 -14.54 4.30
C SER A 185 12.97 -13.11 4.56
N LYS A 186 13.83 -12.95 5.56
CA LYS A 186 14.57 -11.71 5.79
C LYS A 186 15.68 -11.54 4.75
N GLY A 187 16.05 -10.28 4.50
CA GLY A 187 17.19 -9.90 3.68
C GLY A 187 18.05 -8.86 4.36
N LEU A 188 19.38 -9.00 4.26
CA LEU A 188 20.33 -7.97 4.61
C LEU A 188 20.83 -7.31 3.33
N MET A 189 20.53 -6.04 3.18
CA MET A 189 20.85 -5.27 2.01
C MET A 189 22.08 -4.41 2.24
N LEU A 190 23.02 -4.42 1.30
CA LEU A 190 24.14 -3.50 1.28
C LEU A 190 23.64 -2.15 0.75
N LEU A 191 23.41 -1.19 1.65
CA LEU A 191 22.88 0.12 1.31
C LEU A 191 24.03 1.11 1.07
N SER A 192 24.08 1.65 -0.13
CA SER A 192 25.02 2.69 -0.53
C SER A 192 24.30 4.03 -0.72
N GLY A 193 25.06 5.11 -0.90
CA GLY A 193 24.53 6.42 -1.26
C GLY A 193 24.07 6.55 -2.72
N GLY A 194 24.13 5.47 -3.53
CA GLY A 194 23.63 5.42 -4.90
C GLY A 194 22.14 5.13 -4.99
N ILE A 195 21.57 5.28 -6.19
CA ILE A 195 20.13 5.08 -6.46
C ILE A 195 19.72 3.61 -6.55
N ASP A 196 20.62 2.71 -6.94
CA ASP A 196 20.29 1.32 -7.24
C ASP A 196 19.92 0.53 -5.97
N SER A 197 20.66 0.74 -4.87
CA SER A 197 20.44 -0.03 -3.64
C SER A 197 19.08 0.24 -2.97
N PRO A 198 18.56 1.47 -2.86
CA PRO A 198 17.22 1.70 -2.33
C PRO A 198 16.12 1.20 -3.29
N VAL A 199 16.34 1.24 -4.62
CA VAL A 199 15.39 0.66 -5.59
C VAL A 199 15.33 -0.87 -5.44
N ALA A 200 16.47 -1.53 -5.35
CA ALA A 200 16.53 -2.97 -5.07
C ALA A 200 15.82 -3.34 -3.76
N ALA A 201 16.02 -2.53 -2.70
CA ALA A 201 15.31 -2.68 -1.44
C ALA A 201 13.79 -2.63 -1.61
N TYR A 202 13.30 -1.59 -2.28
CA TYR A 202 11.88 -1.44 -2.58
C TYR A 202 11.32 -2.66 -3.32
N MET A 203 12.03 -3.13 -4.35
CA MET A 203 11.61 -4.29 -5.14
C MET A 203 11.54 -5.57 -4.30
N MET A 204 12.52 -5.81 -3.43
CA MET A 204 12.55 -6.98 -2.55
C MET A 204 11.50 -6.90 -1.45
N ALA A 205 11.29 -5.72 -0.84
CA ALA A 205 10.21 -5.49 0.12
C ALA A 205 8.82 -5.70 -0.52
N LYS A 206 8.63 -5.26 -1.76
CA LYS A 206 7.40 -5.48 -2.54
C LYS A 206 7.10 -6.97 -2.78
N ARG A 207 8.12 -7.83 -2.74
CA ARG A 207 7.97 -9.30 -2.79
C ARG A 207 7.78 -9.94 -1.40
N GLY A 208 7.56 -9.11 -0.38
CA GLY A 208 7.25 -9.54 0.98
C GLY A 208 8.46 -9.79 1.87
N MET A 209 9.67 -9.44 1.43
CA MET A 209 10.88 -9.61 2.23
C MET A 209 10.95 -8.57 3.34
N LYS A 210 11.23 -9.01 4.58
CA LYS A 210 11.59 -8.10 5.67
C LYS A 210 13.06 -7.72 5.53
N LEU A 211 13.36 -6.42 5.52
CA LEU A 211 14.70 -5.92 5.23
C LEU A 211 15.42 -5.42 6.48
N CYS A 212 16.74 -5.69 6.50
CA CYS A 212 17.72 -4.95 7.27
C CYS A 212 18.73 -4.36 6.28
N ALA A 213 19.40 -3.28 6.64
CA ALA A 213 20.42 -2.64 5.82
C ALA A 213 21.76 -2.63 6.53
N ILE A 214 22.85 -2.79 5.77
CA ILE A 214 24.22 -2.61 6.23
C ILE A 214 24.92 -1.60 5.33
N HIS A 215 25.62 -0.66 5.94
CA HIS A 215 26.42 0.33 5.26
C HIS A 215 27.87 0.27 5.76
N PHE A 216 28.84 0.25 4.85
CA PHE A 216 30.25 0.31 5.15
C PHE A 216 30.74 1.75 5.07
N CYS A 217 31.30 2.26 6.16
CA CYS A 217 31.76 3.64 6.30
C CYS A 217 33.26 3.67 6.59
N SER A 218 34.01 4.47 5.83
CA SER A 218 35.47 4.56 5.95
C SER A 218 35.93 6.02 6.17
N PRO A 219 35.70 6.62 7.35
CA PRO A 219 36.27 7.92 7.64
C PRO A 219 37.83 7.87 7.63
N PRO A 220 38.52 8.93 7.15
CA PRO A 220 38.01 10.19 6.59
C PRO A 220 37.61 10.10 5.10
N TYR A 221 37.74 8.94 4.44
CA TYR A 221 37.45 8.77 3.01
C TYR A 221 35.93 8.83 2.71
N THR A 222 35.09 8.46 3.67
CA THR A 222 33.64 8.65 3.61
C THR A 222 33.28 9.87 4.45
N SER A 223 32.69 10.89 3.79
CA SER A 223 32.25 12.10 4.49
C SER A 223 31.02 11.84 5.36
N GLU A 224 30.82 12.67 6.38
CA GLU A 224 29.60 12.59 7.22
C GLU A 224 28.32 12.81 6.40
N LYS A 225 28.36 13.71 5.40
CA LYS A 225 27.25 13.92 4.44
C LYS A 225 26.88 12.64 3.66
N ALA A 226 27.87 11.81 3.32
CA ALA A 226 27.58 10.55 2.63
C ALA A 226 26.85 9.56 3.55
N LYS A 227 27.18 9.54 4.84
CA LYS A 227 26.50 8.75 5.86
C LYS A 227 25.08 9.26 6.11
N GLU A 228 24.89 10.57 6.25
CA GLU A 228 23.58 11.21 6.38
C GLU A 228 22.66 10.84 5.22
N LYS A 229 23.16 10.92 3.97
CA LYS A 229 22.43 10.49 2.77
C LYS A 229 21.97 9.02 2.85
N VAL A 230 22.78 8.13 3.35
CA VAL A 230 22.39 6.70 3.52
C VAL A 230 21.28 6.56 4.57
N VAL A 231 21.32 7.35 5.64
CA VAL A 231 20.24 7.38 6.64
C VAL A 231 18.95 7.89 6.02
N GLU A 232 19.00 8.95 5.21
CA GLU A 232 17.83 9.47 4.50
C GLU A 232 17.25 8.43 3.54
N LEU A 233 18.09 7.75 2.75
CA LEU A 233 17.67 6.68 1.85
C LEU A 233 17.01 5.53 2.62
N ARG A 234 17.57 5.14 3.78
CA ARG A 234 16.95 4.14 4.65
C ARG A 234 15.55 4.60 5.11
N ASN A 235 15.42 5.87 5.54
CA ASN A 235 14.14 6.43 5.99
C ASN A 235 13.08 6.41 4.87
N ILE A 236 13.49 6.66 3.62
CA ILE A 236 12.59 6.58 2.46
C ILE A 236 12.13 5.13 2.24
N VAL A 237 13.06 4.18 2.26
CA VAL A 237 12.73 2.75 2.10
C VAL A 237 11.83 2.26 3.23
N GLU A 238 12.07 2.69 4.46
CA GLU A 238 11.31 2.31 5.65
C GLU A 238 9.82 2.69 5.57
N LYS A 239 9.48 3.78 4.86
CA LYS A 239 8.08 4.16 4.61
C LYS A 239 7.27 3.06 3.89
N TYR A 240 7.95 2.18 3.13
CA TYR A 240 7.35 1.07 2.41
C TYR A 240 7.63 -0.29 3.06
N ALA A 241 8.84 -0.47 3.60
CA ALA A 241 9.36 -1.77 4.04
C ALA A 241 9.18 -2.04 5.54
N THR A 242 8.67 -1.09 6.30
CA THR A 242 8.46 -1.11 7.76
C THR A 242 9.68 -1.61 8.57
N ASP A 243 10.11 -0.84 9.57
CA ASP A 243 11.15 -1.20 10.54
C ASP A 243 12.47 -1.71 9.90
N VAL A 244 13.09 -0.88 9.05
CA VAL A 244 14.37 -1.19 8.42
C VAL A 244 15.53 -0.79 9.33
N LYS A 245 16.12 -1.76 10.03
CA LYS A 245 17.32 -1.52 10.85
C LYS A 245 18.53 -1.28 9.96
N LEU A 246 19.25 -0.18 10.21
CA LEU A 246 20.51 0.17 9.54
C LEU A 246 21.70 -0.13 10.46
N TYR A 247 22.62 -0.97 9.99
CA TYR A 247 23.89 -1.26 10.62
C TYR A 247 25.00 -0.50 9.90
N ILE A 248 25.75 0.32 10.63
CA ILE A 248 26.89 1.06 10.08
C ILE A 248 28.17 0.36 10.56
N VAL A 249 28.95 -0.15 9.62
CA VAL A 249 30.17 -0.89 9.88
C VAL A 249 31.38 -0.03 9.55
N PRO A 250 32.26 0.26 10.53
CA PRO A 250 33.55 0.90 10.27
C PRO A 250 34.40 -0.01 9.38
N PHE A 251 34.90 0.52 8.28
CA PHE A 251 35.64 -0.28 7.29
C PHE A 251 37.05 0.30 7.02
N THR A 252 37.43 1.41 7.66
CA THR A 252 38.67 2.14 7.41
C THR A 252 39.92 1.29 7.58
N GLU A 253 40.04 0.58 8.70
CA GLU A 253 41.22 -0.23 8.99
C GLU A 253 41.41 -1.36 7.96
N ILE A 254 40.33 -2.05 7.65
CA ILE A 254 40.31 -3.10 6.62
C ILE A 254 40.70 -2.53 5.25
N GLN A 255 40.15 -1.38 4.89
CA GLN A 255 40.45 -0.69 3.63
C GLN A 255 41.92 -0.28 3.56
N MET A 256 42.47 0.29 4.60
CA MET A 256 43.89 0.70 4.67
C MET A 256 44.82 -0.50 4.55
N GLU A 257 44.52 -1.59 5.24
CA GLU A 257 45.33 -2.81 5.16
C GLU A 257 45.28 -3.44 3.76
N ILE A 258 44.11 -3.50 3.12
CA ILE A 258 43.99 -3.94 1.73
C ILE A 258 44.85 -3.05 0.83
N HIS A 259 44.80 -1.73 1.03
CA HIS A 259 45.60 -0.79 0.25
C HIS A 259 47.10 -0.99 0.41
N ARG A 260 47.53 -1.39 1.61
CA ARG A 260 48.95 -1.62 1.92
C ARG A 260 49.50 -2.90 1.32
N VAL A 261 48.68 -3.99 1.25
CA VAL A 261 49.21 -5.34 0.93
C VAL A 261 48.75 -5.87 -0.44
N CYS A 262 47.72 -5.28 -1.07
CA CYS A 262 47.15 -5.80 -2.30
C CYS A 262 47.61 -4.98 -3.53
N PRO A 263 47.87 -5.62 -4.67
CA PRO A 263 48.05 -4.93 -5.93
C PRO A 263 46.80 -4.10 -6.29
N ALA A 264 47.02 -2.92 -6.87
CA ALA A 264 45.94 -1.96 -7.16
C ALA A 264 44.80 -2.56 -8.00
N GLU A 265 45.12 -3.41 -8.95
CA GLU A 265 44.17 -4.10 -9.83
C GLU A 265 43.18 -5.03 -9.11
N PHE A 266 43.55 -5.60 -7.95
CA PHE A 266 42.71 -6.52 -7.18
C PHE A 266 42.01 -5.84 -5.99
N MET A 267 42.37 -4.62 -5.64
CA MET A 267 41.97 -3.93 -4.42
C MET A 267 40.43 -3.82 -4.29
N ILE A 268 39.73 -3.40 -5.34
CA ILE A 268 38.27 -3.26 -5.35
C ILE A 268 37.58 -4.62 -5.17
N THR A 269 38.11 -5.64 -5.85
CA THR A 269 37.56 -7.01 -5.77
C THR A 269 37.73 -7.58 -4.36
N ILE A 270 38.87 -7.37 -3.75
CA ILE A 270 39.15 -7.85 -2.39
C ILE A 270 38.30 -7.10 -1.36
N MET A 271 38.17 -5.77 -1.49
CA MET A 271 37.27 -4.97 -0.63
C MET A 271 35.83 -5.49 -0.68
N ARG A 272 35.27 -5.67 -1.89
CA ARG A 272 33.93 -6.23 -2.06
C ARG A 272 33.76 -7.60 -1.43
N ARG A 273 34.78 -8.44 -1.52
CA ARG A 273 34.81 -9.78 -0.92
C ARG A 273 34.77 -9.73 0.61
N PHE A 274 35.50 -8.81 1.23
CA PHE A 274 35.43 -8.57 2.68
C PHE A 274 34.05 -8.04 3.09
N MET A 275 33.52 -7.06 2.39
CA MET A 275 32.18 -6.54 2.64
C MET A 275 31.12 -7.64 2.60
N MET A 276 31.16 -8.51 1.59
CA MET A 276 30.23 -9.65 1.45
C MET A 276 30.39 -10.67 2.59
N ARG A 277 31.62 -10.95 3.04
CA ARG A 277 31.88 -11.86 4.18
C ARG A 277 31.31 -11.26 5.48
N ILE A 278 31.57 -10.00 5.76
CA ILE A 278 31.05 -9.32 6.94
C ILE A 278 29.50 -9.30 6.90
N ALA A 279 28.91 -8.97 5.76
CA ALA A 279 27.47 -9.00 5.59
C ALA A 279 26.88 -10.40 5.80
N SER A 280 27.53 -11.46 5.30
CA SER A 280 27.12 -12.85 5.49
C SER A 280 27.13 -13.27 6.96
N VAL A 281 28.20 -12.96 7.68
CA VAL A 281 28.30 -13.24 9.12
C VAL A 281 27.23 -12.46 9.89
N SER A 282 27.09 -11.16 9.62
CA SER A 282 26.07 -10.30 10.25
C SER A 282 24.66 -10.85 10.00
N TYR A 283 24.37 -11.28 8.77
CA TYR A 283 23.08 -11.87 8.43
C TYR A 283 22.78 -13.17 9.20
N THR A 284 23.79 -14.02 9.38
CA THR A 284 23.66 -15.26 10.15
C THR A 284 23.29 -14.97 11.61
N HIS A 285 23.96 -14.00 12.23
CA HIS A 285 23.64 -13.57 13.60
C HIS A 285 22.23 -12.97 13.70
N LEU A 286 21.81 -12.16 12.74
CA LEU A 286 20.48 -11.58 12.70
C LEU A 286 19.37 -12.63 12.55
N ARG A 287 19.63 -13.75 11.86
CA ARG A 287 18.72 -14.90 11.77
C ARG A 287 18.68 -15.73 13.04
N ALA A 288 19.82 -15.95 13.70
CA ALA A 288 19.91 -16.77 14.90
C ALA A 288 19.04 -16.24 16.06
N HIS A 289 18.91 -14.91 16.19
CA HIS A 289 18.01 -14.29 17.17
C HIS A 289 16.52 -14.52 16.93
N GLU A 290 16.11 -15.01 15.74
CA GLU A 290 14.69 -15.27 15.42
C GLU A 290 14.31 -16.73 15.51
N THR A 291 15.22 -17.64 15.23
CA THR A 291 14.97 -19.07 15.35
C THR A 291 14.73 -19.48 16.83
N GLY A 292 15.27 -18.74 17.78
CA GLY A 292 15.01 -18.92 19.22
C GLY A 292 13.61 -18.49 19.69
N ARG A 293 12.85 -17.73 18.90
CA ARG A 293 11.48 -17.28 19.24
C ARG A 293 10.38 -18.16 18.67
N ASN A 294 10.67 -19.01 17.70
CA ASN A 294 9.70 -19.86 17.01
C ASN A 294 9.76 -21.34 17.44
N LEU A 295 10.42 -21.64 18.54
CA LEU A 295 10.51 -22.99 19.13
C LEU A 295 9.81 -23.05 20.50
N VAL A 296 8.61 -22.46 20.60
CA VAL A 296 7.68 -22.75 21.70
C VAL A 296 6.29 -22.96 21.11
#